data_704f0b62503e300b2fcfdf6545f9ed3e
#
_entry.id   704f0b62503e300b2fcfdf6545f9ed3e
#
_cell.length_a   1.000
_cell.length_b   1.000
_cell.length_c   1.000
_cell.angle_alpha   90.00
_cell.angle_beta   90.00
_cell.angle_gamma   90.00
#
_symmetry.space_group_name_H-M   'P 1'
#
loop_
_entity.id
_entity.type
_entity.pdbx_description
1 polymer ?
#
loop_
_entity_poly.entity_id
_entity_poly.type
_entity_poly.pdbx_seq_one_letter_code
_entity_poly.pdbx_strand_id
1 'polypeptide(L)'
;MLLRKRVLGAATVQSALAGLLAGYIRLVHATSRWQIDGLEHLTGLRERGRPLIGCFWHQRIMMMRFLWRDPAPFHVLVSPHRDGRLLSTTMRRLGISIIEGSSNRGGSVGLRGVIRALQAGGCVGITPDGPRGPRMRAQPGIVTAARAANVPIVPAAYSVRRRRLLGTWDRFVVALPFNRGVYVIGAPIEVATLEPETARRLIEDRLNELTAYADRLVGVPVIEPPDAKPTQARA
;
A
#
# COMPACT_ATOMS: atom_id res chain seq x y z
N MET A 1 -11.87 15.84 -36.72
CA MET A 1 -10.45 16.21 -36.43
C MET A 1 -10.28 16.83 -35.03
N LEU A 2 -11.16 17.69 -34.53
CA LEU A 2 -11.12 18.36 -33.23
C LEU A 2 -11.26 17.39 -32.00
N LEU A 3 -12.10 16.35 -32.11
CA LEU A 3 -12.28 15.36 -31.03
C LEU A 3 -11.01 14.54 -30.78
N ARG A 4 -10.30 14.16 -31.86
CA ARG A 4 -9.04 13.41 -31.79
C ARG A 4 -7.90 14.22 -31.13
N LYS A 5 -7.82 15.53 -31.38
CA LYS A 5 -6.86 16.44 -30.73
C LYS A 5 -7.15 16.63 -29.24
N ARG A 6 -8.42 16.70 -28.82
CA ARG A 6 -8.82 16.78 -27.40
C ARG A 6 -8.49 15.50 -26.63
N VAL A 7 -8.72 14.32 -27.24
CA VAL A 7 -8.42 13.03 -26.62
C VAL A 7 -6.90 12.82 -26.50
N LEU A 8 -6.13 13.16 -27.54
CA LEU A 8 -4.67 13.10 -27.50
C LEU A 8 -4.07 14.10 -26.50
N GLY A 9 -4.59 15.31 -26.42
CA GLY A 9 -4.18 16.32 -25.43
C GLY A 9 -4.42 15.86 -23.99
N ALA A 10 -5.57 15.26 -23.70
CA ALA A 10 -5.88 14.75 -22.35
C ALA A 10 -4.98 13.56 -21.97
N ALA A 11 -4.68 12.64 -22.88
CA ALA A 11 -3.78 11.51 -22.63
C ALA A 11 -2.32 11.97 -22.40
N THR A 12 -1.86 12.94 -23.20
CA THR A 12 -0.52 13.51 -23.07
C THR A 12 -0.37 14.24 -21.72
N VAL A 13 -1.36 15.04 -21.34
CA VAL A 13 -1.37 15.76 -20.05
C VAL A 13 -1.39 14.76 -18.88
N GLN A 14 -2.21 13.72 -18.94
CA GLN A 14 -2.21 12.65 -17.92
C GLN A 14 -0.85 11.95 -17.84
N SER A 15 -0.23 11.66 -18.99
CA SER A 15 1.10 11.02 -19.01
C SER A 15 2.16 11.95 -18.41
N ALA A 16 2.14 13.24 -18.73
CA ALA A 16 3.06 14.23 -18.15
C ALA A 16 2.89 14.34 -16.63
N LEU A 17 1.65 14.46 -16.15
CA LEU A 17 1.33 14.49 -14.71
C LEU A 17 1.80 13.21 -13.99
N ALA A 18 1.58 12.03 -14.59
CA ALA A 18 2.07 10.77 -14.06
C ALA A 18 3.61 10.74 -13.98
N GLY A 19 4.29 11.33 -14.97
CA GLY A 19 5.74 11.50 -14.97
C GLY A 19 6.24 12.40 -13.86
N LEU A 20 5.61 13.55 -13.67
CA LEU A 20 5.92 14.49 -12.60
C LEU A 20 5.72 13.85 -11.22
N LEU A 21 4.61 13.14 -11.03
CA LEU A 21 4.32 12.46 -9.77
C LEU A 21 5.33 11.34 -9.48
N ALA A 22 5.65 10.51 -10.47
CA ALA A 22 6.68 9.48 -10.35
C ALA A 22 8.08 10.08 -10.08
N GLY A 23 8.40 11.20 -10.75
CA GLY A 23 9.63 11.97 -10.52
C GLY A 23 9.71 12.53 -9.09
N TYR A 24 8.63 13.11 -8.61
CA TYR A 24 8.53 13.61 -7.23
C TYR A 24 8.74 12.47 -6.20
N ILE A 25 8.06 11.33 -6.38
CA ILE A 25 8.18 10.17 -5.49
C ILE A 25 9.65 9.66 -5.47
N ARG A 26 10.30 9.58 -6.64
CA ARG A 26 11.74 9.23 -6.73
C ARG A 26 12.64 10.26 -6.06
N LEU A 27 12.37 11.55 -6.27
CA LEU A 27 13.12 12.65 -5.63
C LEU A 27 13.05 12.54 -4.11
N VAL A 28 11.85 12.36 -3.56
CA VAL A 28 11.66 12.18 -2.10
C VAL A 28 12.49 10.99 -1.61
N HIS A 29 12.42 9.85 -2.30
CA HIS A 29 13.18 8.67 -1.90
C HIS A 29 14.68 8.91 -1.97
N ALA A 30 15.19 9.45 -3.09
CA ALA A 30 16.62 9.64 -3.34
C ALA A 30 17.26 10.69 -2.41
N THR A 31 16.49 11.71 -2.00
CA THR A 31 16.99 12.80 -1.13
C THR A 31 16.77 12.53 0.35
N SER A 32 16.16 11.41 0.72
CA SER A 32 15.84 11.06 2.11
C SER A 32 16.71 9.91 2.61
N ARG A 33 16.93 9.88 3.93
CA ARG A 33 17.59 8.75 4.60
C ARG A 33 16.53 7.80 5.12
N TRP A 34 16.63 6.53 4.72
CA TRP A 34 15.65 5.49 5.05
C TRP A 34 16.28 4.43 5.94
N GLN A 35 15.57 4.10 7.02
CA GLN A 35 15.82 2.93 7.85
C GLN A 35 14.76 1.89 7.56
N ILE A 36 15.09 0.61 7.74
CA ILE A 36 14.14 -0.50 7.62
C ILE A 36 14.23 -1.31 8.90
N ASP A 37 13.10 -1.48 9.55
CA ASP A 37 12.94 -2.30 10.75
C ASP A 37 12.07 -3.52 10.40
N GLY A 38 12.47 -4.73 10.84
CA GLY A 38 11.78 -5.99 10.55
C GLY A 38 12.04 -6.54 9.14
N LEU A 39 13.18 -6.18 8.50
CA LEU A 39 13.51 -6.66 7.15
C LEU A 39 13.60 -8.20 7.09
N GLU A 40 14.00 -8.85 8.16
CA GLU A 40 14.09 -10.31 8.31
C GLU A 40 12.78 -11.03 8.05
N HIS A 41 11.64 -10.40 8.37
CA HIS A 41 10.31 -10.95 8.12
C HIS A 41 10.02 -11.10 6.62
N LEU A 42 10.61 -10.23 5.79
CA LEU A 42 10.45 -10.27 4.36
C LEU A 42 11.50 -11.18 3.70
N THR A 43 12.76 -11.08 4.13
CA THR A 43 13.87 -11.85 3.53
C THR A 43 13.67 -13.34 3.68
N GLY A 44 13.24 -13.83 4.83
CA GLY A 44 12.99 -15.26 5.06
C GLY A 44 11.86 -15.87 4.20
N LEU A 45 10.88 -15.08 3.76
CA LEU A 45 9.87 -15.51 2.79
C LEU A 45 10.45 -15.53 1.36
N ARG A 46 11.22 -14.50 1.02
CA ARG A 46 11.84 -14.35 -0.30
C ARG A 46 12.85 -15.45 -0.61
N GLU A 47 13.72 -15.78 0.34
CA GLU A 47 14.72 -16.86 0.21
C GLU A 47 14.07 -18.21 -0.08
N ARG A 48 12.85 -18.41 0.43
CA ARG A 48 12.05 -19.61 0.16
C ARG A 48 11.21 -19.50 -1.11
N GLY A 49 11.32 -18.42 -1.88
CA GLY A 49 10.51 -18.17 -3.08
C GLY A 49 9.00 -18.09 -2.79
N ARG A 50 8.60 -17.79 -1.55
CA ARG A 50 7.20 -17.83 -1.13
C ARG A 50 6.49 -16.54 -1.50
N PRO A 51 5.44 -16.57 -2.34
CA PRO A 51 4.60 -15.42 -2.61
C PRO A 51 3.95 -14.87 -1.34
N LEU A 52 3.62 -13.58 -1.34
CA LEU A 52 2.99 -12.93 -0.19
C LEU A 52 2.06 -11.79 -0.60
N ILE A 53 1.18 -11.42 0.31
CA ILE A 53 0.42 -10.18 0.23
C ILE A 53 1.08 -9.17 1.17
N GLY A 54 1.69 -8.12 0.59
CA GLY A 54 2.11 -6.94 1.36
C GLY A 54 0.89 -6.09 1.72
N CYS A 55 0.72 -5.78 2.99
CA CYS A 55 -0.47 -5.09 3.49
C CYS A 55 -0.07 -3.78 4.18
N PHE A 56 -0.72 -2.68 3.80
CA PHE A 56 -0.47 -1.35 4.37
C PHE A 56 -1.68 -0.45 4.19
N TRP A 57 -1.85 0.55 5.06
CA TRP A 57 -2.97 1.49 4.96
C TRP A 57 -2.89 2.37 3.71
N HIS A 58 -4.03 2.71 3.12
CA HIS A 58 -4.12 3.55 1.92
C HIS A 58 -3.41 4.90 2.10
N GLN A 59 -3.51 5.50 3.27
CA GLN A 59 -2.80 6.73 3.61
C GLN A 59 -1.26 6.64 3.48
N ARG A 60 -0.68 5.43 3.50
CA ARG A 60 0.77 5.16 3.49
C ARG A 60 1.26 4.58 2.16
N ILE A 61 0.49 4.70 1.06
CA ILE A 61 0.86 4.06 -0.21
C ILE A 61 2.07 4.70 -0.90
N MET A 62 2.29 6.02 -0.72
CA MET A 62 3.20 6.82 -1.55
C MET A 62 4.62 6.26 -1.64
N MET A 63 5.22 5.83 -0.53
CA MET A 63 6.61 5.39 -0.47
C MET A 63 6.77 3.87 -0.44
N MET A 64 5.68 3.10 -0.34
CA MET A 64 5.73 1.64 -0.18
C MET A 64 6.44 0.91 -1.33
N ARG A 65 6.45 1.50 -2.55
CA ARG A 65 7.17 0.93 -3.69
C ARG A 65 8.63 0.61 -3.37
N PHE A 66 9.31 1.44 -2.62
CA PHE A 66 10.74 1.32 -2.36
C PHE A 66 11.10 0.30 -1.28
N LEU A 67 10.11 -0.20 -0.57
CA LEU A 67 10.28 -1.35 0.32
C LEU A 67 10.51 -2.64 -0.49
N TRP A 68 9.91 -2.72 -1.69
CA TRP A 68 10.03 -3.88 -2.55
C TRP A 68 11.28 -3.79 -3.42
N ARG A 69 12.31 -4.57 -3.09
CA ARG A 69 13.60 -4.63 -3.80
C ARG A 69 13.84 -5.97 -4.48
N ASP A 70 12.83 -6.84 -4.51
CA ASP A 70 12.90 -8.17 -5.11
C ASP A 70 12.80 -8.10 -6.63
N PRO A 71 13.49 -8.98 -7.39
CA PRO A 71 13.24 -9.18 -8.81
C PRO A 71 11.86 -9.77 -9.12
N ALA A 72 11.22 -10.47 -8.16
CA ALA A 72 9.86 -10.98 -8.34
C ALA A 72 8.87 -9.82 -8.59
N PRO A 73 7.91 -10.00 -9.51
CA PRO A 73 6.94 -8.96 -9.84
C PRO A 73 6.11 -8.54 -8.63
N PHE A 74 6.07 -7.23 -8.37
CA PHE A 74 5.18 -6.66 -7.36
C PHE A 74 3.97 -6.01 -8.04
N HIS A 75 2.81 -6.50 -7.68
CA HIS A 75 1.53 -6.06 -8.26
C HIS A 75 0.73 -5.23 -7.27
N VAL A 76 -0.08 -4.29 -7.78
CA VAL A 76 -1.10 -3.61 -6.98
C VAL A 76 -2.44 -3.63 -7.70
N LEU A 77 -3.52 -3.72 -6.93
CA LEU A 77 -4.87 -3.66 -7.45
C LEU A 77 -5.29 -2.20 -7.60
N VAL A 78 -5.66 -1.81 -8.81
CA VAL A 78 -6.12 -0.44 -9.12
C VAL A 78 -7.45 -0.47 -9.85
N SER A 79 -8.34 0.45 -9.46
CA SER A 79 -9.64 0.62 -10.14
C SER A 79 -9.47 1.18 -11.55
N PRO A 80 -10.23 0.70 -12.55
CA PRO A 80 -10.13 1.14 -13.94
C PRO A 80 -10.73 2.53 -14.21
N HIS A 81 -11.24 3.24 -13.20
CA HIS A 81 -11.82 4.58 -13.35
C HIS A 81 -10.78 5.65 -13.75
N ARG A 82 -11.25 6.84 -14.13
CA ARG A 82 -10.41 7.94 -14.66
C ARG A 82 -9.25 8.31 -13.75
N ASP A 83 -9.49 8.40 -12.44
CA ASP A 83 -8.45 8.71 -11.44
C ASP A 83 -7.48 7.54 -11.28
N GLY A 84 -7.96 6.31 -11.42
CA GLY A 84 -7.14 5.10 -11.43
C GLY A 84 -6.15 5.04 -12.61
N ARG A 85 -6.44 5.67 -13.75
CA ARG A 85 -5.51 5.70 -14.90
C ARG A 85 -4.27 6.53 -14.63
N LEU A 86 -4.40 7.69 -13.99
CA LEU A 86 -3.26 8.50 -13.57
C LEU A 86 -2.39 7.71 -12.58
N LEU A 87 -3.02 7.10 -11.59
CA LEU A 87 -2.34 6.29 -10.59
C LEU A 87 -1.66 5.07 -11.22
N SER A 88 -2.35 4.32 -12.09
CA SER A 88 -1.79 3.16 -12.80
C SER A 88 -0.58 3.55 -13.63
N THR A 89 -0.65 4.67 -14.37
CA THR A 89 0.48 5.16 -15.16
C THR A 89 1.67 5.55 -14.29
N THR A 90 1.41 6.20 -13.16
CA THR A 90 2.44 6.56 -12.17
C THR A 90 3.10 5.30 -11.59
N MET A 91 2.31 4.31 -11.18
CA MET A 91 2.80 3.06 -10.60
C MET A 91 3.63 2.24 -11.60
N ARG A 92 3.16 2.13 -12.85
CA ARG A 92 3.96 1.49 -13.92
C ARG A 92 5.30 2.18 -14.13
N ARG A 93 5.35 3.52 -14.11
CA ARG A 93 6.61 4.27 -14.18
C ARG A 93 7.54 4.04 -12.98
N LEU A 94 6.98 3.66 -11.84
CA LEU A 94 7.72 3.26 -10.66
C LEU A 94 8.11 1.76 -10.66
N GLY A 95 7.81 1.02 -11.74
CA GLY A 95 8.13 -0.39 -11.87
C GLY A 95 7.19 -1.33 -11.10
N ILE A 96 5.94 -0.89 -10.89
CA ILE A 96 4.89 -1.72 -10.27
C ILE A 96 3.96 -2.25 -11.36
N SER A 97 3.67 -3.54 -11.32
CA SER A 97 2.66 -4.18 -12.16
C SER A 97 1.26 -3.90 -11.65
N ILE A 98 0.30 -3.73 -12.58
CA ILE A 98 -1.07 -3.35 -12.24
C ILE A 98 -2.02 -4.51 -12.51
N ILE A 99 -2.80 -4.87 -11.50
CA ILE A 99 -3.99 -5.71 -11.63
C ILE A 99 -5.19 -4.77 -11.73
N GLU A 100 -5.91 -4.82 -12.84
CA GLU A 100 -7.11 -4.00 -13.01
C GLU A 100 -8.32 -4.69 -12.35
N GLY A 101 -9.01 -3.96 -11.48
CA GLY A 101 -10.19 -4.43 -10.78
C GLY A 101 -10.76 -3.38 -9.85
N SER A 102 -12.01 -3.58 -9.42
CA SER A 102 -12.64 -2.70 -8.43
C SER A 102 -13.30 -3.52 -7.33
N SER A 103 -13.41 -2.95 -6.15
CA SER A 103 -14.11 -3.53 -5.01
C SER A 103 -15.64 -3.61 -5.18
N ASN A 104 -16.22 -3.03 -6.24
CA ASN A 104 -17.66 -3.03 -6.53
C ASN A 104 -18.04 -4.18 -7.50
N ARG A 105 -18.60 -3.84 -8.67
CA ARG A 105 -19.04 -4.84 -9.68
C ARG A 105 -17.92 -5.69 -10.28
N GLY A 106 -16.65 -5.28 -10.11
CA GLY A 106 -15.46 -6.03 -10.53
C GLY A 106 -14.70 -6.71 -9.38
N GLY A 107 -15.23 -6.77 -8.15
CA GLY A 107 -14.52 -7.35 -7.00
C GLY A 107 -14.05 -8.78 -7.23
N SER A 108 -14.89 -9.62 -7.85
CA SER A 108 -14.51 -10.97 -8.25
C SER A 108 -13.43 -11.01 -9.34
N VAL A 109 -13.40 -10.04 -10.25
CA VAL A 109 -12.37 -9.94 -11.30
C VAL A 109 -11.04 -9.53 -10.69
N GLY A 110 -11.05 -8.50 -9.83
CA GLY A 110 -9.86 -8.06 -9.09
C GLY A 110 -9.29 -9.18 -8.22
N LEU A 111 -10.14 -9.87 -7.46
CA LEU A 111 -9.74 -10.99 -6.62
C LEU A 111 -9.10 -12.12 -7.43
N ARG A 112 -9.71 -12.53 -8.55
CA ARG A 112 -9.12 -13.53 -9.45
C ARG A 112 -7.76 -13.08 -10.01
N GLY A 113 -7.61 -11.79 -10.34
CA GLY A 113 -6.32 -11.22 -10.78
C GLY A 113 -5.25 -11.31 -9.70
N VAL A 114 -5.59 -10.99 -8.46
CA VAL A 114 -4.71 -11.13 -7.29
C VAL A 114 -4.29 -12.58 -7.08
N ILE A 115 -5.23 -13.52 -7.06
CA ILE A 115 -4.94 -14.94 -6.88
C ILE A 115 -4.01 -15.44 -8.00
N ARG A 116 -4.29 -15.11 -9.26
CA ARG A 116 -3.43 -15.49 -10.38
C ARG A 116 -2.00 -14.95 -10.26
N ALA A 117 -1.84 -13.69 -9.87
CA ALA A 117 -0.52 -13.09 -9.69
C ALA A 117 0.28 -13.79 -8.59
N LEU A 118 -0.37 -14.12 -7.47
CA LEU A 118 0.25 -14.87 -6.36
C LEU A 118 0.61 -16.31 -6.77
N GLN A 119 -0.27 -17.00 -7.46
CA GLN A 119 -0.03 -18.36 -7.97
C GLN A 119 1.11 -18.43 -9.01
N ALA A 120 1.33 -17.32 -9.74
CA ALA A 120 2.47 -17.18 -10.65
C ALA A 120 3.80 -16.82 -9.94
N GLY A 121 3.85 -16.85 -8.61
CA GLY A 121 5.06 -16.53 -7.83
C GLY A 121 5.28 -15.03 -7.60
N GLY A 122 4.37 -14.17 -8.03
CA GLY A 122 4.42 -12.72 -7.78
C GLY A 122 3.97 -12.37 -6.37
N CYS A 123 4.21 -11.12 -5.98
CA CYS A 123 3.72 -10.56 -4.72
C CYS A 123 2.71 -9.44 -4.99
N VAL A 124 1.75 -9.25 -4.10
CA VAL A 124 0.68 -8.28 -4.29
C VAL A 124 0.58 -7.33 -3.11
N GLY A 125 0.58 -6.02 -3.39
CA GLY A 125 0.30 -4.99 -2.40
C GLY A 125 -1.20 -4.72 -2.31
N ILE A 126 -1.75 -4.79 -1.11
CA ILE A 126 -3.17 -4.52 -0.83
C ILE A 126 -3.29 -3.46 0.25
N THR A 127 -4.13 -2.46 0.00
CA THR A 127 -4.60 -1.52 1.02
C THR A 127 -5.96 -2.01 1.54
N PRO A 128 -6.00 -2.62 2.75
CA PRO A 128 -7.19 -3.34 3.20
C PRO A 128 -8.37 -2.41 3.55
N ASP A 129 -8.12 -1.14 3.81
CA ASP A 129 -9.17 -0.11 3.99
C ASP A 129 -9.82 0.31 2.67
N GLY A 130 -9.23 -0.07 1.52
CA GLY A 130 -9.77 0.22 0.20
C GLY A 130 -9.83 1.71 -0.14
N PRO A 131 -10.30 2.07 -1.35
CA PRO A 131 -10.28 3.46 -1.82
C PRO A 131 -11.41 4.35 -1.23
N ARG A 132 -12.33 3.77 -0.47
CA ARG A 132 -13.48 4.48 0.12
C ARG A 132 -13.51 4.43 1.64
N GLY A 133 -12.60 3.68 2.25
CA GLY A 133 -12.56 3.49 3.69
C GLY A 133 -13.67 2.57 4.25
N PRO A 134 -13.93 2.67 5.52
CA PRO A 134 -13.39 3.65 6.48
C PRO A 134 -11.88 3.53 6.69
N ARG A 135 -11.22 4.65 6.95
CA ARG A 135 -9.79 4.75 7.16
C ARG A 135 -9.32 3.83 8.29
N MET A 136 -8.22 3.10 8.04
CA MET A 136 -7.59 2.22 9.05
C MET A 136 -8.55 1.15 9.59
N ARG A 137 -9.45 0.65 8.73
CA ARG A 137 -10.34 -0.48 8.98
C ARG A 137 -10.16 -1.52 7.88
N ALA A 138 -9.77 -2.73 8.25
CA ALA A 138 -9.52 -3.78 7.28
C ALA A 138 -10.84 -4.37 6.76
N GLN A 139 -10.95 -4.49 5.45
CA GLN A 139 -12.05 -5.18 4.77
C GLN A 139 -11.75 -6.68 4.65
N PRO A 140 -12.77 -7.56 4.66
CA PRO A 140 -12.58 -9.02 4.65
C PRO A 140 -11.91 -9.55 3.36
N GLY A 141 -11.91 -8.76 2.28
CA GLY A 141 -11.36 -9.16 0.98
C GLY A 141 -9.89 -9.58 1.02
N ILE A 142 -9.07 -9.01 1.91
CA ILE A 142 -7.67 -9.38 2.06
C ILE A 142 -7.50 -10.80 2.63
N VAL A 143 -8.33 -11.18 3.60
CA VAL A 143 -8.34 -12.53 4.19
C VAL A 143 -8.78 -13.55 3.13
N THR A 144 -9.83 -13.22 2.36
CA THR A 144 -10.31 -14.07 1.25
C THR A 144 -9.22 -14.31 0.21
N ALA A 145 -8.49 -13.25 -0.18
CA ALA A 145 -7.41 -13.36 -1.16
C ALA A 145 -6.25 -14.23 -0.65
N ALA A 146 -5.82 -14.02 0.59
CA ALA A 146 -4.72 -14.76 1.19
C ALA A 146 -5.02 -16.24 1.33
N ARG A 147 -6.24 -16.59 1.80
CA ARG A 147 -6.70 -17.97 1.91
C ARG A 147 -6.81 -18.67 0.56
N ALA A 148 -7.43 -18.01 -0.42
CA ALA A 148 -7.61 -18.59 -1.75
C ALA A 148 -6.29 -18.82 -2.48
N ALA A 149 -5.25 -18.02 -2.21
CA ALA A 149 -3.91 -18.21 -2.75
C ALA A 149 -2.97 -19.00 -1.84
N ASN A 150 -3.36 -19.33 -0.62
CA ASN A 150 -2.55 -19.98 0.42
C ASN A 150 -1.20 -19.28 0.67
N VAL A 151 -1.26 -17.97 0.88
CA VAL A 151 -0.08 -17.13 1.11
C VAL A 151 -0.18 -16.32 2.40
N PRO A 152 0.94 -15.98 3.05
CA PRO A 152 0.95 -15.11 4.22
C PRO A 152 0.63 -13.65 3.85
N ILE A 153 0.13 -12.92 4.84
CA ILE A 153 -0.01 -11.47 4.80
C ILE A 153 1.14 -10.86 5.60
N VAL A 154 1.90 -9.96 4.99
CA VAL A 154 2.98 -9.23 5.64
C VAL A 154 2.54 -7.78 5.85
N PRO A 155 2.21 -7.38 7.08
CA PRO A 155 1.84 -6.02 7.37
C PRO A 155 3.08 -5.12 7.34
N ALA A 156 2.94 -3.93 6.77
CA ALA A 156 4.02 -2.97 6.70
C ALA A 156 3.51 -1.53 6.81
N ALA A 157 4.35 -0.64 7.25
CA ALA A 157 4.08 0.79 7.27
C ALA A 157 5.34 1.57 6.92
N TYR A 158 5.18 2.83 6.51
CA TYR A 158 6.28 3.79 6.52
C TYR A 158 5.87 5.05 7.26
N SER A 159 6.84 5.75 7.79
CA SER A 159 6.67 7.13 8.25
C SER A 159 7.86 7.99 7.92
N VAL A 160 7.66 9.30 7.93
CA VAL A 160 8.67 10.30 7.62
C VAL A 160 8.51 11.50 8.55
N ARG A 161 9.64 12.11 8.94
CA ARG A 161 9.65 13.25 9.87
C ARG A 161 8.98 14.49 9.27
N ARG A 162 9.26 14.81 7.99
CA ARG A 162 8.68 15.96 7.28
C ARG A 162 7.58 15.47 6.36
N ARG A 163 6.32 15.72 6.75
CA ARG A 163 5.15 15.29 6.00
C ARG A 163 4.06 16.34 5.99
N ARG A 164 3.17 16.26 5.01
CA ARG A 164 1.88 16.93 4.99
C ARG A 164 0.78 15.87 5.03
N LEU A 165 -0.24 16.11 5.84
CA LEU A 165 -1.45 15.32 5.85
C LEU A 165 -2.48 16.06 5.00
N LEU A 166 -3.05 15.36 4.01
CA LEU A 166 -4.10 15.93 3.19
C LEU A 166 -5.45 15.84 3.92
N GLY A 167 -6.37 16.75 3.60
CA GLY A 167 -7.75 16.72 4.07
C GLY A 167 -8.64 15.67 3.38
N THR A 168 -8.04 14.59 2.86
CA THR A 168 -8.74 13.47 2.23
C THR A 168 -9.34 12.52 3.27
N TRP A 169 -10.27 11.65 2.85
CA TRP A 169 -10.91 10.67 3.72
C TRP A 169 -9.91 9.80 4.50
N ASP A 170 -8.77 9.46 3.87
CA ASP A 170 -7.69 8.63 4.41
C ASP A 170 -6.62 9.43 5.17
N ARG A 171 -6.68 10.77 5.14
CA ARG A 171 -5.60 11.65 5.65
C ARG A 171 -4.25 11.30 5.02
N PHE A 172 -4.19 11.23 3.69
CA PHE A 172 -3.04 10.81 2.92
C PHE A 172 -1.74 11.49 3.36
N VAL A 173 -0.69 10.69 3.55
CA VAL A 173 0.62 11.17 3.98
C VAL A 173 1.47 11.51 2.78
N VAL A 174 1.69 12.80 2.53
CA VAL A 174 2.64 13.30 1.54
C VAL A 174 4.00 13.47 2.19
N ALA A 175 4.95 12.63 1.81
CA ALA A 175 6.34 12.76 2.24
C ALA A 175 7.01 13.90 1.49
N LEU A 176 7.83 14.72 2.19
CA LEU A 176 8.59 15.82 1.60
C LEU A 176 10.03 15.39 1.33
N PRO A 177 10.74 16.00 0.36
CA PRO A 177 12.15 15.69 0.07
C PRO A 177 13.10 16.12 1.21
N PHE A 178 14.35 15.65 1.18
CA PHE A 178 15.39 15.90 2.18
C PHE A 178 14.94 15.50 3.59
N ASN A 179 14.55 14.24 3.76
CA ASN A 179 13.83 13.74 4.92
C ASN A 179 14.60 12.64 5.68
N ARG A 180 14.01 12.22 6.80
CA ARG A 180 14.34 10.96 7.48
C ARG A 180 13.07 10.15 7.52
N GLY A 181 13.15 8.90 7.09
CA GLY A 181 12.00 8.00 7.05
C GLY A 181 12.38 6.61 7.54
N VAL A 182 11.35 5.88 7.93
CA VAL A 182 11.45 4.48 8.33
C VAL A 182 10.40 3.66 7.59
N TYR A 183 10.78 2.46 7.19
CA TYR A 183 9.88 1.36 6.87
C TYR A 183 9.87 0.40 8.04
N VAL A 184 8.69 -0.05 8.42
CA VAL A 184 8.50 -1.06 9.46
C VAL A 184 7.74 -2.23 8.85
N ILE A 185 8.28 -3.45 9.02
CA ILE A 185 7.71 -4.67 8.50
C ILE A 185 7.37 -5.58 9.68
N GLY A 186 6.12 -5.99 9.77
CA GLY A 186 5.66 -6.91 10.81
C GLY A 186 5.86 -8.37 10.43
N ALA A 187 5.75 -9.23 11.43
CA ALA A 187 5.79 -10.67 11.22
C ALA A 187 4.70 -11.14 10.26
N PRO A 188 4.97 -12.12 9.39
CA PRO A 188 3.97 -12.71 8.51
C PRO A 188 2.79 -13.29 9.30
N ILE A 189 1.58 -13.04 8.82
CA ILE A 189 0.32 -13.54 9.39
C ILE A 189 -0.18 -14.66 8.50
N GLU A 190 -0.21 -15.89 9.03
CA GLU A 190 -0.82 -17.05 8.37
C GLU A 190 -2.32 -17.07 8.70
N VAL A 191 -3.17 -16.89 7.70
CA VAL A 191 -4.62 -16.75 7.91
C VAL A 191 -5.43 -18.03 7.61
N ALA A 192 -4.76 -19.08 7.15
CA ALA A 192 -5.45 -20.31 6.69
C ALA A 192 -6.31 -20.98 7.77
N THR A 193 -5.80 -21.03 9.01
CA THR A 193 -6.43 -21.72 10.15
C THR A 193 -7.26 -20.80 11.05
N LEU A 194 -7.14 -19.46 10.87
CA LEU A 194 -7.86 -18.50 11.71
C LEU A 194 -9.32 -18.35 11.24
N GLU A 195 -10.22 -18.09 12.16
CA GLU A 195 -11.57 -17.65 11.78
C GLU A 195 -11.49 -16.33 10.99
N PRO A 196 -12.31 -16.11 9.91
CA PRO A 196 -12.16 -14.94 9.02
C PRO A 196 -12.20 -13.59 9.72
N GLU A 197 -13.10 -13.39 10.67
CA GLU A 197 -13.20 -12.11 11.38
C GLU A 197 -12.05 -11.92 12.36
N THR A 198 -11.59 -12.99 13.00
CA THR A 198 -10.38 -12.98 13.86
C THR A 198 -9.13 -12.61 13.04
N ALA A 199 -8.98 -13.21 11.85
CA ALA A 199 -7.89 -12.89 10.93
C ALA A 199 -7.94 -11.40 10.49
N ARG A 200 -9.15 -10.91 10.13
CA ARG A 200 -9.36 -9.53 9.73
C ARG A 200 -8.94 -8.55 10.85
N ARG A 201 -9.39 -8.79 12.09
CA ARG A 201 -9.04 -7.96 13.26
C ARG A 201 -7.56 -8.00 13.54
N LEU A 202 -6.95 -9.17 13.51
CA LEU A 202 -5.49 -9.31 13.72
C LEU A 202 -4.70 -8.47 12.71
N ILE A 203 -5.09 -8.49 11.42
CA ILE A 203 -4.45 -7.66 10.39
C ILE A 203 -4.63 -6.17 10.70
N GLU A 204 -5.84 -5.75 11.07
CA GLU A 204 -6.16 -4.37 11.43
C GLU A 204 -5.32 -3.89 12.61
N ASP A 205 -5.27 -4.66 13.69
CA ASP A 205 -4.54 -4.33 14.91
C ASP A 205 -3.04 -4.23 14.63
N ARG A 206 -2.46 -5.20 13.93
CA ARG A 206 -1.03 -5.19 13.55
C ARG A 206 -0.67 -4.00 12.66
N LEU A 207 -1.51 -3.65 11.69
CA LEU A 207 -1.27 -2.47 10.86
C LEU A 207 -1.36 -1.16 11.66
N ASN A 208 -2.29 -1.06 12.59
CA ASN A 208 -2.42 0.10 13.47
C ASN A 208 -1.20 0.23 14.40
N GLU A 209 -0.77 -0.86 15.02
CA GLU A 209 0.44 -0.92 15.86
C GLU A 209 1.68 -0.49 15.09
N LEU A 210 1.92 -1.07 13.90
CA LEU A 210 3.08 -0.77 13.06
C LEU A 210 3.06 0.68 12.56
N THR A 211 1.88 1.20 12.20
CA THR A 211 1.74 2.58 11.74
C THR A 211 2.06 3.56 12.87
N ALA A 212 1.54 3.31 14.07
CA ALA A 212 1.83 4.11 15.26
C ALA A 212 3.32 4.00 15.66
N TYR A 213 3.90 2.82 15.57
CA TYR A 213 5.32 2.59 15.83
C TYR A 213 6.21 3.35 14.85
N ALA A 214 5.92 3.29 13.55
CA ALA A 214 6.65 4.04 12.52
C ALA A 214 6.59 5.56 12.76
N ASP A 215 5.44 6.09 13.19
CA ASP A 215 5.28 7.51 13.52
C ASP A 215 6.14 7.91 14.73
N ARG A 216 6.16 7.08 15.77
CA ARG A 216 7.02 7.30 16.97
C ARG A 216 8.50 7.28 16.62
N LEU A 217 8.96 6.34 15.78
CA LEU A 217 10.38 6.22 15.39
C LEU A 217 10.91 7.48 14.71
N VAL A 218 10.09 8.17 13.93
CA VAL A 218 10.51 9.42 13.28
C VAL A 218 10.14 10.67 14.07
N GLY A 219 9.55 10.52 15.26
CA GLY A 219 9.24 11.61 16.19
C GLY A 219 8.10 12.51 15.70
N VAL A 220 7.03 11.95 15.13
CA VAL A 220 5.85 12.70 14.68
C VAL A 220 4.59 12.21 15.41
N PRO A 221 3.54 13.07 15.51
CA PRO A 221 2.28 12.66 16.11
C PRO A 221 1.70 11.43 15.41
N VAL A 222 1.22 10.46 16.21
CA VAL A 222 0.56 9.25 15.71
C VAL A 222 -0.76 9.62 15.03
N ILE A 223 -1.03 8.98 13.89
CA ILE A 223 -2.32 9.11 13.22
C ILE A 223 -3.21 7.97 13.72
N GLU A 224 -4.08 8.29 14.65
CA GLU A 224 -5.00 7.33 15.26
C GLU A 224 -6.13 6.91 14.29
N PRO A 225 -6.66 5.67 14.41
CA PRO A 225 -7.92 5.27 13.78
C PRO A 225 -9.08 6.22 14.17
N PRO A 226 -10.15 6.35 13.34
CA PRO A 226 -11.25 7.29 13.60
C PRO A 226 -11.94 7.11 14.96
N ASP A 227 -12.04 5.86 15.43
CA ASP A 227 -12.76 5.50 16.66
C ASP A 227 -11.81 5.12 17.82
N ALA A 228 -10.53 5.45 17.71
CA ALA A 228 -9.61 5.27 18.84
C ALA A 228 -10.02 6.20 19.99
N LYS A 229 -10.30 5.64 21.17
CA LYS A 229 -10.44 6.44 22.37
C LYS A 229 -9.15 7.25 22.57
N PRO A 230 -9.24 8.55 22.91
CA PRO A 230 -8.03 9.34 23.14
C PRO A 230 -7.16 8.64 24.18
N THR A 231 -5.94 8.30 23.79
CA THR A 231 -4.94 7.77 24.73
C THR A 231 -4.69 8.86 25.76
N GLN A 232 -5.16 8.63 27.00
CA GLN A 232 -4.81 9.51 28.11
C GLN A 232 -3.28 9.52 28.21
N ALA A 233 -2.68 10.67 27.92
CA ALA A 233 -1.26 10.89 28.17
C ALA A 233 -1.05 10.59 29.68
N ARG A 234 -0.32 9.54 29.98
CA ARG A 234 0.17 9.32 31.34
C ARG A 234 1.13 10.48 31.65
N ALA A 235 0.68 11.32 32.58
CA ALA A 235 1.49 12.36 33.20
C ALA A 235 2.70 11.77 33.94
#